data_2b63e096717b3b6d86cbfecb8d5619ec
#
_entry.id   2b63e096717b3b6d86cbfecb8d5619ec
#
_cell.length_a   1.000
_cell.length_b   1.000
_cell.length_c   1.000
_cell.angle_alpha   90.00
_cell.angle_beta   90.00
_cell.angle_gamma   90.00
#
_symmetry.space_group_name_H-M   'P 1'
#
loop_
_entity.id
_entity.type
_entity.pdbx_description
1 polymer ?
#
loop_
_entity_poly.entity_id
_entity_poly.type
_entity_poly.pdbx_seq_one_letter_code
_entity_poly.pdbx_strand_id
1 'polypeptide(L)'
;MTLSNSFHPLISVVIPVLNEEKLLPKLLDILTPELCNAHQMEVIISDGGSTDSSLTIAANHHATLIKNTTGKRQTIAEGRNCGAKFAKGEVICFINGDTLPENPIQFFGGIRQWARGEGRHNVAAALACPVYIASNERRWSDVAFHTFFNGYLRFLINILKIGIGRGECQIVRRDAFEKVGGYNSLLAAGEDFDLYRRIALTDTIKFAKNLPVHESPRRFRRYGYFKILARWTLNGLYVIAFNRSVDKEWEAVR
;
A
#
# COMPACT_ATOMS: atom_id res chain seq x y z
N MET A 1 3.16 -36.57 20.53
CA MET A 1 2.17 -35.61 19.94
C MET A 1 2.94 -34.33 19.60
N THR A 2 3.39 -34.22 18.39
CA THR A 2 4.00 -32.99 17.86
C THR A 2 2.86 -32.02 17.58
N LEU A 3 2.65 -31.04 18.44
CA LEU A 3 1.81 -29.88 18.14
C LEU A 3 2.42 -29.24 16.87
N SER A 4 1.79 -29.43 15.73
CA SER A 4 2.08 -28.63 14.55
C SER A 4 1.72 -27.20 14.92
N ASN A 5 2.73 -26.40 15.26
CA ASN A 5 2.57 -24.98 15.50
C ASN A 5 2.24 -24.39 14.12
N SER A 6 0.94 -24.38 13.77
CA SER A 6 0.48 -23.79 12.52
C SER A 6 0.81 -22.31 12.59
N PHE A 7 1.73 -21.86 11.75
CA PHE A 7 2.08 -20.44 11.64
C PHE A 7 0.81 -19.66 11.27
N HIS A 8 0.32 -18.87 12.21
CA HIS A 8 -0.77 -17.93 11.98
C HIS A 8 -0.16 -16.53 11.80
N PRO A 9 -0.15 -16.00 10.58
CA PRO A 9 0.36 -14.66 10.36
C PRO A 9 -0.52 -13.63 11.07
N LEU A 10 0.10 -12.62 11.64
CA LEU A 10 -0.58 -11.44 12.17
C LEU A 10 -0.73 -10.38 11.09
N ILE A 11 0.26 -10.30 10.18
CA ILE A 11 0.33 -9.32 9.11
C ILE A 11 0.39 -10.05 7.76
N SER A 12 -0.48 -9.69 6.83
CA SER A 12 -0.35 -10.07 5.41
C SER A 12 0.18 -8.88 4.62
N VAL A 13 1.38 -9.01 4.08
CA VAL A 13 1.97 -8.01 3.17
C VAL A 13 1.53 -8.35 1.75
N VAL A 14 0.67 -7.51 1.17
CA VAL A 14 0.14 -7.69 -0.19
C VAL A 14 0.82 -6.73 -1.15
N ILE A 15 1.53 -7.26 -2.15
CA ILE A 15 2.31 -6.52 -3.13
C ILE A 15 1.67 -6.70 -4.51
N PRO A 16 0.92 -5.70 -5.01
CA PRO A 16 0.46 -5.72 -6.41
C PRO A 16 1.65 -5.44 -7.33
N VAL A 17 1.85 -6.28 -8.34
CA VAL A 17 2.98 -6.18 -9.26
C VAL A 17 2.49 -6.14 -10.70
N LEU A 18 3.06 -5.23 -11.50
CA LEU A 18 2.88 -5.20 -12.94
C LEU A 18 4.12 -4.57 -13.59
N ASN A 19 4.99 -5.40 -14.18
CA ASN A 19 6.23 -4.98 -14.83
C ASN A 19 7.15 -4.13 -13.91
N GLU A 20 7.55 -4.69 -12.78
CA GLU A 20 8.41 -4.03 -11.77
C GLU A 20 9.76 -4.74 -11.60
N GLU A 21 10.30 -5.37 -12.66
CA GLU A 21 11.56 -6.14 -12.61
C GLU A 21 12.74 -5.36 -12.02
N LYS A 22 12.75 -4.01 -12.15
CA LYS A 22 13.86 -3.14 -11.69
C LYS A 22 13.79 -2.79 -10.21
N LEU A 23 12.59 -2.65 -9.64
CA LEU A 23 12.40 -2.13 -8.29
C LEU A 23 11.87 -3.18 -7.30
N LEU A 24 11.10 -4.15 -7.78
CA LEU A 24 10.59 -5.25 -6.96
C LEU A 24 11.69 -5.99 -6.17
N PRO A 25 12.88 -6.29 -6.73
CA PRO A 25 13.95 -6.95 -5.97
C PRO A 25 14.33 -6.22 -4.69
N LYS A 26 14.39 -4.88 -4.72
CA LYS A 26 14.76 -4.07 -3.55
C LYS A 26 13.79 -4.25 -2.37
N LEU A 27 12.50 -4.38 -2.66
CA LEU A 27 11.49 -4.64 -1.62
C LEU A 27 11.58 -6.09 -1.13
N LEU A 28 11.75 -7.04 -2.04
CA LEU A 28 11.80 -8.46 -1.69
C LEU A 28 13.07 -8.80 -0.88
N ASP A 29 14.21 -8.17 -1.16
CA ASP A 29 15.45 -8.30 -0.39
C ASP A 29 15.28 -7.85 1.07
N ILE A 30 14.36 -6.92 1.35
CA ILE A 30 13.99 -6.50 2.70
C ILE A 30 13.12 -7.54 3.40
N LEU A 31 12.21 -8.18 2.67
CA LEU A 31 11.21 -9.12 3.20
C LEU A 31 11.81 -10.52 3.38
N THR A 32 12.92 -10.61 4.14
CA THR A 32 13.60 -11.88 4.40
C THR A 32 12.76 -12.81 5.28
N PRO A 33 12.99 -14.14 5.23
CA PRO A 33 12.32 -15.09 6.11
C PRO A 33 12.48 -14.74 7.60
N GLU A 34 13.65 -14.22 8.00
CA GLU A 34 13.94 -13.82 9.39
C GLU A 34 13.05 -12.64 9.81
N LEU A 35 12.94 -11.61 8.95
CA LEU A 35 12.08 -10.45 9.22
C LEU A 35 10.61 -10.88 9.27
N CYS A 36 10.19 -11.73 8.34
CA CYS A 36 8.82 -12.24 8.28
C CYS A 36 8.47 -13.04 9.54
N ASN A 37 9.34 -13.93 9.98
CA ASN A 37 9.14 -14.71 11.22
C ASN A 37 9.12 -13.82 12.46
N ALA A 38 10.06 -12.86 12.57
CA ALA A 38 10.16 -11.95 13.72
C ALA A 38 8.90 -11.10 13.91
N HIS A 39 8.22 -10.76 12.83
CA HIS A 39 7.01 -9.92 12.86
C HIS A 39 5.71 -10.69 12.57
N GLN A 40 5.75 -12.01 12.47
CA GLN A 40 4.59 -12.88 12.17
C GLN A 40 3.91 -12.46 10.86
N MET A 41 4.71 -12.33 9.79
CA MET A 41 4.24 -11.87 8.49
C MET A 41 4.19 -13.01 7.47
N GLU A 42 3.21 -12.95 6.58
CA GLU A 42 3.22 -13.61 5.29
C GLU A 42 3.36 -12.58 4.17
N VAL A 43 3.96 -12.97 3.06
CA VAL A 43 4.11 -12.12 1.87
C VAL A 43 3.32 -12.72 0.72
N ILE A 44 2.50 -11.89 0.10
CA ILE A 44 1.62 -12.27 -1.01
C ILE A 44 1.90 -11.32 -2.17
N ILE A 45 2.40 -11.87 -3.28
CA ILE A 45 2.65 -11.12 -4.52
C ILE A 45 1.50 -11.42 -5.47
N SER A 46 0.78 -10.36 -5.86
CA SER A 46 -0.32 -10.44 -6.82
C SER A 46 0.12 -9.83 -8.15
N ASP A 47 0.41 -10.68 -9.12
CA ASP A 47 0.82 -10.26 -10.46
C ASP A 47 -0.38 -9.87 -11.31
N GLY A 48 -0.35 -8.67 -11.86
CA GLY A 48 -1.41 -8.10 -12.69
C GLY A 48 -1.34 -8.48 -14.18
N GLY A 49 -0.43 -9.39 -14.55
CA GLY A 49 -0.17 -9.79 -15.94
C GLY A 49 1.14 -9.20 -16.46
N SER A 50 2.23 -9.34 -15.70
CA SER A 50 3.57 -8.87 -16.09
C SER A 50 4.09 -9.62 -17.30
N THR A 51 4.82 -8.90 -18.16
CA THR A 51 5.46 -9.40 -19.38
C THR A 51 6.99 -9.33 -19.31
N ASP A 52 7.53 -8.79 -18.23
CA ASP A 52 8.95 -8.71 -17.91
C ASP A 52 9.37 -9.83 -16.92
N SER A 53 10.55 -9.69 -16.33
CA SER A 53 11.10 -10.69 -15.39
C SER A 53 10.44 -10.69 -13.99
N SER A 54 9.43 -9.84 -13.74
CA SER A 54 8.77 -9.70 -12.41
C SER A 54 8.28 -11.02 -11.85
N LEU A 55 7.66 -11.87 -12.67
CA LEU A 55 7.17 -13.19 -12.24
C LEU A 55 8.31 -14.13 -11.80
N THR A 56 9.42 -14.15 -12.54
CA THR A 56 10.60 -14.96 -12.22
C THR A 56 11.23 -14.48 -10.91
N ILE A 57 11.35 -13.17 -10.75
CA ILE A 57 11.85 -12.54 -9.52
C ILE A 57 10.96 -12.94 -8.34
N ALA A 58 9.65 -12.78 -8.47
CA ALA A 58 8.69 -13.12 -7.42
C ALA A 58 8.73 -14.62 -7.04
N ALA A 59 8.89 -15.52 -8.02
CA ALA A 59 8.92 -16.97 -7.80
C ALA A 59 10.16 -17.43 -7.02
N ASN A 60 11.24 -16.66 -7.04
CA ASN A 60 12.48 -16.99 -6.33
C ASN A 60 12.48 -16.53 -4.86
N HIS A 61 11.44 -15.86 -4.40
CA HIS A 61 11.29 -15.40 -3.04
C HIS A 61 10.30 -16.24 -2.24
N HIS A 62 10.43 -16.24 -0.91
CA HIS A 62 9.55 -16.96 0.02
C HIS A 62 8.20 -16.22 0.16
N ALA A 63 7.43 -16.17 -0.93
CA ALA A 63 6.16 -15.47 -0.99
C ALA A 63 5.10 -16.34 -1.68
N THR A 64 3.84 -16.12 -1.31
CA THR A 64 2.71 -16.69 -2.06
C THR A 64 2.53 -15.87 -3.34
N LEU A 65 2.82 -16.50 -4.50
CA LEU A 65 2.66 -15.85 -5.79
C LEU A 65 1.31 -16.18 -6.42
N ILE A 66 0.53 -15.14 -6.69
CA ILE A 66 -0.77 -15.22 -7.36
C ILE A 66 -0.61 -14.66 -8.77
N LYS A 67 -0.76 -15.52 -9.76
CA LYS A 67 -0.63 -15.16 -11.17
C LYS A 67 -1.99 -14.77 -11.74
N ASN A 68 -2.02 -13.70 -12.51
CA ASN A 68 -3.19 -13.35 -13.29
C ASN A 68 -3.39 -14.35 -14.44
N THR A 69 -4.51 -15.05 -14.42
CA THR A 69 -4.89 -16.06 -15.43
C THR A 69 -5.98 -15.58 -16.39
N THR A 70 -6.42 -14.32 -16.27
CA THR A 70 -7.55 -13.79 -17.06
C THR A 70 -7.18 -13.42 -18.50
N GLY A 71 -5.89 -13.37 -18.84
CA GLY A 71 -5.38 -12.87 -20.11
C GLY A 71 -5.53 -11.36 -20.31
N LYS A 72 -6.13 -10.63 -19.35
CA LYS A 72 -6.28 -9.18 -19.37
C LYS A 72 -5.43 -8.57 -18.26
N ARG A 73 -4.83 -7.42 -18.56
CA ARG A 73 -4.14 -6.62 -17.56
C ARG A 73 -5.09 -6.22 -16.43
N GLN A 74 -4.70 -6.46 -15.19
CA GLN A 74 -5.44 -6.02 -14.02
C GLN A 74 -5.15 -4.55 -13.69
N THR A 75 -6.13 -3.87 -13.12
CA THR A 75 -5.93 -2.61 -12.42
C THR A 75 -5.20 -2.86 -11.09
N ILE A 76 -4.64 -1.82 -10.49
CA ILE A 76 -4.00 -1.94 -9.18
C ILE A 76 -5.01 -2.36 -8.09
N ALA A 77 -6.26 -1.88 -8.18
CA ALA A 77 -7.35 -2.26 -7.30
C ALA A 77 -7.68 -3.76 -7.40
N GLU A 78 -7.77 -4.30 -8.62
CA GLU A 78 -7.99 -5.72 -8.86
C GLU A 78 -6.83 -6.56 -8.30
N GLY A 79 -5.58 -6.15 -8.55
CA GLY A 79 -4.40 -6.84 -8.03
C GLY A 79 -4.37 -6.86 -6.49
N ARG A 80 -4.66 -5.73 -5.83
CA ARG A 80 -4.75 -5.67 -4.36
C ARG A 80 -5.88 -6.55 -3.82
N ASN A 81 -7.07 -6.50 -4.42
CA ASN A 81 -8.19 -7.36 -4.03
C ASN A 81 -7.87 -8.85 -4.25
N CYS A 82 -7.20 -9.17 -5.34
CA CYS A 82 -6.78 -10.55 -5.61
C CYS A 82 -5.82 -11.05 -4.53
N GLY A 83 -4.80 -10.26 -4.18
CA GLY A 83 -3.88 -10.58 -3.09
C GLY A 83 -4.57 -10.70 -1.74
N ALA A 84 -5.49 -9.78 -1.42
CA ALA A 84 -6.22 -9.77 -0.16
C ALA A 84 -7.07 -11.03 0.09
N LYS A 85 -7.57 -11.68 -0.96
CA LYS A 85 -8.33 -12.96 -0.84
C LYS A 85 -7.50 -14.09 -0.25
N PHE A 86 -6.18 -14.02 -0.35
CA PHE A 86 -5.25 -15.02 0.19
C PHE A 86 -4.65 -14.58 1.53
N ALA A 87 -4.93 -13.36 1.97
CA ALA A 87 -4.44 -12.81 3.24
C ALA A 87 -5.09 -13.53 4.43
N LYS A 88 -4.25 -14.04 5.34
CA LYS A 88 -4.66 -14.75 6.56
C LYS A 88 -4.42 -13.89 7.82
N GLY A 89 -3.61 -12.85 7.73
CA GLY A 89 -3.30 -11.94 8.83
C GLY A 89 -4.50 -11.15 9.31
N GLU A 90 -4.45 -10.72 10.56
CA GLU A 90 -5.47 -9.83 11.15
C GLU A 90 -5.44 -8.44 10.53
N VAL A 91 -4.28 -8.05 10.02
CA VAL A 91 -4.07 -6.79 9.30
C VAL A 91 -3.44 -7.05 7.94
N ILE A 92 -3.80 -6.21 6.97
CA ILE A 92 -3.25 -6.25 5.62
C ILE A 92 -2.43 -4.98 5.40
N CYS A 93 -1.17 -5.17 5.01
CA CYS A 93 -0.28 -4.09 4.57
C CYS A 93 -0.17 -4.16 3.04
N PHE A 94 -0.91 -3.32 2.35
CA PHE A 94 -0.74 -3.13 0.91
C PHE A 94 0.45 -2.21 0.68
N ILE A 95 1.46 -2.68 -0.03
CA ILE A 95 2.66 -1.90 -0.38
C ILE A 95 3.00 -2.13 -1.84
N ASN A 96 3.28 -1.06 -2.58
CA ASN A 96 3.63 -1.18 -4.00
C ASN A 96 5.04 -1.77 -4.19
N GLY A 97 5.28 -2.46 -5.31
CA GLY A 97 6.56 -3.10 -5.61
C GLY A 97 7.75 -2.15 -5.74
N ASP A 98 7.50 -0.83 -5.82
CA ASP A 98 8.50 0.25 -5.89
C ASP A 98 8.58 1.09 -4.61
N THR A 99 7.97 0.63 -3.54
CA THR A 99 7.88 1.32 -2.25
C THR A 99 8.65 0.56 -1.19
N LEU A 100 9.48 1.25 -0.42
CA LEU A 100 10.35 0.65 0.60
C LEU A 100 10.07 1.26 1.98
N PRO A 101 9.90 0.46 3.05
CA PRO A 101 9.93 0.98 4.41
C PRO A 101 11.27 1.68 4.71
N GLU A 102 11.26 2.86 5.35
CA GLU A 102 12.49 3.57 5.70
C GLU A 102 13.37 2.77 6.67
N ASN A 103 12.75 2.18 7.68
CA ASN A 103 13.38 1.23 8.59
C ASN A 103 12.47 0.00 8.72
N PRO A 104 12.77 -1.11 8.05
CA PRO A 104 11.89 -2.28 7.98
C PRO A 104 11.55 -2.87 9.35
N ILE A 105 12.52 -2.97 10.26
CA ILE A 105 12.32 -3.54 11.60
C ILE A 105 11.34 -2.68 12.40
N GLN A 106 11.54 -1.37 12.41
CA GLN A 106 10.64 -0.44 13.12
C GLN A 106 9.26 -0.36 12.45
N PHE A 107 9.22 -0.39 11.13
CA PHE A 107 8.00 -0.32 10.34
C PHE A 107 7.08 -1.52 10.65
N PHE A 108 7.57 -2.73 10.44
CA PHE A 108 6.78 -3.94 10.70
C PHE A 108 6.57 -4.19 12.20
N GLY A 109 7.51 -3.79 13.04
CA GLY A 109 7.34 -3.79 14.50
C GLY A 109 6.20 -2.89 14.95
N GLY A 110 6.08 -1.70 14.37
CA GLY A 110 4.98 -0.77 14.65
C GLY A 110 3.62 -1.29 14.15
N ILE A 111 3.57 -1.93 12.98
CA ILE A 111 2.36 -2.58 12.48
C ILE A 111 1.95 -3.73 13.42
N ARG A 112 2.91 -4.57 13.85
CA ARG A 112 2.64 -5.67 14.78
C ARG A 112 2.08 -5.19 16.11
N GLN A 113 2.65 -4.13 16.71
CA GLN A 113 2.12 -3.53 17.93
C GLN A 113 0.68 -3.03 17.74
N TRP A 114 0.43 -2.32 16.64
CA TRP A 114 -0.92 -1.85 16.33
C TRP A 114 -1.90 -3.00 16.10
N ALA A 115 -1.51 -4.06 15.39
CA ALA A 115 -2.34 -5.23 15.15
C ALA A 115 -2.78 -5.90 16.46
N ARG A 116 -1.87 -5.93 17.46
CA ARG A 116 -2.15 -6.45 18.81
C ARG A 116 -2.97 -5.52 19.70
N GLY A 117 -3.42 -4.40 19.17
CA GLY A 117 -4.15 -3.40 19.96
C GLY A 117 -3.26 -2.59 20.91
N GLU A 118 -1.95 -2.58 20.67
CA GLU A 118 -0.98 -1.84 21.47
C GLU A 118 -0.69 -0.46 20.86
N GLY A 119 -0.21 0.47 21.68
CA GLY A 119 0.26 1.77 21.22
C GLY A 119 -0.83 2.81 20.96
N ARG A 120 -0.43 3.93 20.35
CA ARG A 120 -1.26 5.16 20.23
C ARG A 120 -2.43 5.05 19.24
N HIS A 121 -2.39 4.07 18.35
CA HIS A 121 -3.36 3.93 17.25
C HIS A 121 -4.26 2.70 17.39
N ASN A 122 -4.28 2.08 18.57
CA ASN A 122 -4.96 0.82 18.85
C ASN A 122 -6.44 0.76 18.43
N VAL A 123 -7.14 1.90 18.47
CA VAL A 123 -8.56 2.02 18.07
C VAL A 123 -8.76 2.29 16.57
N ALA A 124 -7.68 2.46 15.80
CA ALA A 124 -7.82 2.76 14.38
C ALA A 124 -8.08 1.47 13.58
N ALA A 125 -8.96 1.55 12.58
CA ALA A 125 -9.20 0.48 11.61
C ALA A 125 -8.20 0.52 10.44
N ALA A 126 -7.60 1.69 10.18
CA ALA A 126 -6.58 1.86 9.14
C ALA A 126 -5.53 2.90 9.53
N LEU A 127 -4.32 2.72 8.99
CA LEU A 127 -3.19 3.61 9.17
C LEU A 127 -2.72 4.15 7.83
N ALA A 128 -2.62 5.49 7.71
CA ALA A 128 -1.99 6.16 6.57
C ALA A 128 -0.53 6.43 6.88
N CYS A 129 0.36 6.05 5.97
CA CYS A 129 1.80 6.21 6.11
C CYS A 129 2.29 7.52 5.52
N PRO A 130 3.28 8.20 6.13
CA PRO A 130 4.02 9.25 5.45
C PRO A 130 4.87 8.66 4.32
N VAL A 131 4.91 9.34 3.19
CA VAL A 131 5.67 8.92 2.02
C VAL A 131 6.72 9.97 1.71
N TYR A 132 7.94 9.54 1.43
CA TYR A 132 9.09 10.38 1.09
C TYR A 132 9.84 9.81 -0.12
N ILE A 133 10.82 10.54 -0.60
CA ILE A 133 11.83 10.02 -1.53
C ILE A 133 13.08 9.67 -0.73
N ALA A 134 13.71 8.54 -1.05
CA ALA A 134 14.92 8.07 -0.37
C ALA A 134 16.06 9.11 -0.44
N SER A 135 16.89 9.19 0.60
CA SER A 135 17.88 10.25 0.80
C SER A 135 18.90 10.36 -0.34
N ASN A 136 19.24 9.24 -0.97
CA ASN A 136 20.20 9.16 -2.10
C ASN A 136 19.61 9.61 -3.44
N GLU A 137 18.28 9.75 -3.55
CA GLU A 137 17.61 10.13 -4.81
C GLU A 137 16.85 11.46 -4.71
N ARG A 138 16.66 11.98 -3.48
CA ARG A 138 15.82 13.15 -3.22
C ARG A 138 16.50 14.47 -3.62
N ARG A 139 15.68 15.39 -4.13
CA ARG A 139 16.01 16.81 -4.34
C ARG A 139 15.36 17.64 -3.24
N TRP A 140 15.77 18.89 -3.06
CA TRP A 140 15.15 19.80 -2.11
C TRP A 140 13.63 19.97 -2.37
N SER A 141 13.22 20.00 -3.65
CA SER A 141 11.80 20.06 -4.04
C SER A 141 11.00 18.86 -3.56
N ASP A 142 11.61 17.67 -3.52
CA ASP A 142 10.97 16.47 -2.98
C ASP A 142 10.74 16.63 -1.47
N VAL A 143 11.75 17.12 -0.77
CA VAL A 143 11.64 17.35 0.69
C VAL A 143 10.53 18.35 0.98
N ALA A 144 10.50 19.47 0.28
CA ALA A 144 9.47 20.50 0.47
C ALA A 144 8.07 19.95 0.19
N PHE A 145 7.88 19.29 -0.96
CA PHE A 145 6.59 18.73 -1.36
C PHE A 145 6.10 17.67 -0.38
N HIS A 146 6.91 16.65 -0.10
CA HIS A 146 6.48 15.53 0.76
C HIS A 146 6.27 15.95 2.21
N THR A 147 7.09 16.88 2.74
CA THR A 147 6.88 17.41 4.09
C THR A 147 5.55 18.17 4.18
N PHE A 148 5.29 19.06 3.23
CA PHE A 148 4.01 19.78 3.16
C PHE A 148 2.83 18.81 3.00
N PHE A 149 2.92 17.88 2.03
CA PHE A 149 1.81 16.99 1.71
C PHE A 149 1.51 15.99 2.85
N ASN A 150 2.53 15.42 3.49
CA ASN A 150 2.35 14.59 4.68
C ASN A 150 1.74 15.38 5.85
N GLY A 151 2.14 16.65 6.05
CA GLY A 151 1.53 17.55 7.03
C GLY A 151 0.05 17.81 6.74
N TYR A 152 -0.28 18.06 5.47
CA TYR A 152 -1.65 18.25 5.00
C TYR A 152 -2.51 16.98 5.22
N LEU A 153 -2.01 15.79 4.82
CA LEU A 153 -2.72 14.54 5.07
C LEU A 153 -2.94 14.28 6.56
N ARG A 154 -1.91 14.52 7.37
CA ARG A 154 -2.01 14.39 8.83
C ARG A 154 -3.10 15.31 9.41
N PHE A 155 -3.21 16.54 8.92
CA PHE A 155 -4.26 17.47 9.33
C PHE A 155 -5.65 16.96 8.92
N LEU A 156 -5.82 16.55 7.66
CA LEU A 156 -7.09 16.02 7.16
C LEU A 156 -7.55 14.79 7.98
N ILE A 157 -6.65 13.85 8.22
CA ILE A 157 -6.98 12.58 8.90
C ILE A 157 -7.22 12.81 10.40
N ASN A 158 -6.27 13.45 11.09
CA ASN A 158 -6.31 13.49 12.54
C ASN A 158 -7.23 14.57 13.10
N ILE A 159 -7.40 15.70 12.38
CA ILE A 159 -8.22 16.84 12.83
C ILE A 159 -9.59 16.79 12.15
N LEU A 160 -9.63 16.78 10.82
CA LEU A 160 -10.90 16.82 10.08
C LEU A 160 -11.59 15.46 9.93
N LYS A 161 -10.91 14.37 10.33
CA LYS A 161 -11.42 12.99 10.24
C LYS A 161 -11.78 12.55 8.82
N ILE A 162 -11.14 13.15 7.82
CA ILE A 162 -11.32 12.78 6.43
C ILE A 162 -10.50 11.52 6.14
N GLY A 163 -11.16 10.50 5.60
CA GLY A 163 -10.51 9.26 5.16
C GLY A 163 -9.73 9.49 3.89
N ILE A 164 -8.42 9.55 4.02
CA ILE A 164 -7.49 9.70 2.90
C ILE A 164 -6.18 8.98 3.22
N GLY A 165 -5.55 8.44 2.20
CA GLY A 165 -4.23 7.80 2.32
C GLY A 165 -3.58 7.76 0.95
N ARG A 166 -2.29 7.48 0.93
CA ARG A 166 -1.52 7.33 -0.30
C ARG A 166 -1.47 5.87 -0.71
N GLY A 167 -1.59 5.63 -2.01
CA GLY A 167 -1.60 4.29 -2.60
C GLY A 167 -0.27 3.53 -2.50
N GLU A 168 0.83 4.21 -2.20
CA GLU A 168 2.15 3.60 -2.04
C GLU A 168 2.18 2.60 -0.89
N CYS A 169 1.51 2.94 0.23
CA CYS A 169 1.37 2.04 1.37
C CYS A 169 0.08 2.31 2.14
N GLN A 170 -0.77 1.30 2.25
CA GLN A 170 -2.02 1.35 3.01
C GLN A 170 -2.09 0.17 3.96
N ILE A 171 -2.32 0.44 5.25
CA ILE A 171 -2.38 -0.57 6.29
C ILE A 171 -3.78 -0.57 6.87
N VAL A 172 -4.46 -1.71 6.83
CA VAL A 172 -5.86 -1.82 7.25
C VAL A 172 -6.09 -3.07 8.09
N ARG A 173 -7.00 -3.03 9.04
CA ARG A 173 -7.53 -4.24 9.68
C ARG A 173 -8.34 -5.02 8.65
N ARG A 174 -8.16 -6.35 8.61
CA ARG A 174 -8.79 -7.20 7.61
C ARG A 174 -10.32 -7.13 7.71
N ASP A 175 -10.87 -7.14 8.91
CA ASP A 175 -12.32 -7.01 9.13
C ASP A 175 -12.89 -5.69 8.61
N ALA A 176 -12.18 -4.58 8.81
CA ALA A 176 -12.58 -3.27 8.26
C ALA A 176 -12.48 -3.23 6.73
N PHE A 177 -11.46 -3.88 6.14
CA PHE A 177 -11.32 -4.01 4.70
C PHE A 177 -12.46 -4.83 4.09
N GLU A 178 -12.80 -5.98 4.70
CA GLU A 178 -13.88 -6.86 4.28
C GLU A 178 -15.25 -6.19 4.43
N LYS A 179 -15.49 -5.49 5.54
CA LYS A 179 -16.72 -4.74 5.83
C LYS A 179 -17.08 -3.73 4.76
N VAL A 180 -16.08 -3.05 4.18
CA VAL A 180 -16.31 -2.08 3.10
C VAL A 180 -16.25 -2.71 1.70
N GLY A 181 -16.05 -4.02 1.59
CA GLY A 181 -15.98 -4.75 0.31
C GLY A 181 -14.68 -4.58 -0.47
N GLY A 182 -13.58 -4.21 0.21
CA GLY A 182 -12.28 -4.05 -0.41
C GLY A 182 -12.14 -2.81 -1.30
N TYR A 183 -11.18 -2.84 -2.24
CA TYR A 183 -11.01 -1.77 -3.23
C TYR A 183 -12.11 -1.80 -4.28
N ASN A 184 -12.54 -0.63 -4.72
CA ASN A 184 -13.46 -0.52 -5.85
C ASN A 184 -12.71 -0.77 -7.18
N SER A 185 -12.88 -1.95 -7.76
CA SER A 185 -12.20 -2.37 -8.99
C SER A 185 -12.64 -1.61 -10.25
N LEU A 186 -13.71 -0.81 -10.16
CA LEU A 186 -14.15 0.05 -11.26
C LEU A 186 -13.32 1.34 -11.36
N LEU A 187 -12.51 1.63 -10.35
CA LEU A 187 -11.64 2.80 -10.33
C LEU A 187 -10.28 2.46 -10.92
N ALA A 188 -9.92 3.13 -12.01
CA ALA A 188 -8.58 3.04 -12.59
C ALA A 188 -7.55 3.91 -11.82
N ALA A 189 -8.03 4.91 -11.06
CA ALA A 189 -7.23 5.77 -10.19
C ALA A 189 -8.10 6.31 -9.04
N GLY A 190 -7.48 6.58 -7.87
CA GLY A 190 -8.16 7.07 -6.67
C GLY A 190 -8.85 5.96 -5.87
N GLU A 191 -8.56 4.71 -6.16
CA GLU A 191 -9.02 3.54 -5.42
C GLU A 191 -8.52 3.52 -3.97
N ASP A 192 -7.34 4.07 -3.74
CA ASP A 192 -6.69 4.25 -2.45
C ASP A 192 -7.43 5.27 -1.58
N PHE A 193 -7.77 6.41 -2.17
CA PHE A 193 -8.60 7.43 -1.55
C PHE A 193 -10.01 6.89 -1.24
N ASP A 194 -10.66 6.23 -2.21
CA ASP A 194 -11.99 5.67 -2.06
C ASP A 194 -12.07 4.65 -0.92
N LEU A 195 -11.09 3.74 -0.82
CA LEU A 195 -11.04 2.75 0.26
C LEU A 195 -11.03 3.44 1.63
N TYR A 196 -10.12 4.39 1.84
CA TYR A 196 -10.00 5.06 3.13
C TYR A 196 -11.20 5.94 3.42
N ARG A 197 -11.78 6.60 2.41
CA ARG A 197 -13.03 7.34 2.56
C ARG A 197 -14.17 6.44 3.05
N ARG A 198 -14.35 5.25 2.48
CA ARG A 198 -15.39 4.30 2.91
C ARG A 198 -15.14 3.75 4.30
N ILE A 199 -13.90 3.44 4.66
CA ILE A 199 -13.55 3.03 6.03
C ILE A 199 -13.85 4.17 7.02
N ALA A 200 -13.51 5.42 6.70
CA ALA A 200 -13.73 6.56 7.59
C ALA A 200 -15.20 6.88 7.87
N LEU A 201 -16.14 6.35 7.10
CA LEU A 201 -17.58 6.50 7.36
C LEU A 201 -18.04 5.70 8.59
N THR A 202 -17.37 4.62 8.93
CA THR A 202 -17.79 3.71 10.00
C THR A 202 -16.73 3.50 11.08
N ASP A 203 -15.48 3.83 10.76
CA ASP A 203 -14.33 3.52 11.61
C ASP A 203 -13.30 4.65 11.61
N THR A 204 -12.32 4.58 12.49
CA THR A 204 -11.29 5.61 12.62
C THR A 204 -10.06 5.29 11.77
N ILE A 205 -9.56 6.29 11.06
CA ILE A 205 -8.24 6.24 10.41
C ILE A 205 -7.26 7.13 11.17
N LYS A 206 -5.99 6.75 11.23
CA LYS A 206 -4.91 7.54 11.83
C LYS A 206 -3.73 7.70 10.90
N PHE A 207 -3.09 8.87 10.97
CA PHE A 207 -1.81 9.10 10.31
C PHE A 207 -0.68 8.61 11.20
N ALA A 208 -0.01 7.54 10.79
CA ALA A 208 1.05 6.86 11.54
C ALA A 208 2.42 7.43 11.17
N LYS A 209 2.78 8.57 11.77
CA LYS A 209 4.03 9.30 11.48
C LYS A 209 5.32 8.49 11.66
N ASN A 210 5.25 7.43 12.44
CA ASN A 210 6.37 6.54 12.78
C ASN A 210 6.51 5.34 11.81
N LEU A 211 5.69 5.31 10.75
CA LEU A 211 5.72 4.28 9.72
C LEU A 211 6.03 4.89 8.33
N PRO A 212 7.17 5.58 8.15
CA PRO A 212 7.51 6.19 6.88
C PRO A 212 7.92 5.16 5.83
N VAL A 213 7.54 5.44 4.59
CA VAL A 213 7.96 4.68 3.41
C VAL A 213 8.56 5.60 2.36
N HIS A 214 9.41 5.03 1.50
CA HIS A 214 10.03 5.71 0.38
C HIS A 214 9.44 5.23 -0.93
N GLU A 215 9.04 6.15 -1.80
CA GLU A 215 8.60 5.86 -3.16
C GLU A 215 9.67 6.25 -4.19
N SER A 216 9.58 5.68 -5.38
CA SER A 216 10.42 6.08 -6.51
C SER A 216 10.05 7.48 -7.01
N PRO A 217 11.02 8.39 -7.25
CA PRO A 217 10.76 9.73 -7.75
C PRO A 217 10.38 9.79 -9.24
N ARG A 218 10.41 8.65 -9.96
CA ARG A 218 10.26 8.57 -11.43
C ARG A 218 9.03 9.32 -11.95
N ARG A 219 7.89 9.23 -11.26
CA ARG A 219 6.65 9.90 -11.65
C ARG A 219 6.76 11.42 -11.54
N PHE A 220 7.33 11.91 -10.44
CA PHE A 220 7.54 13.34 -10.22
C PHE A 220 8.58 13.93 -11.18
N ARG A 221 9.59 13.14 -11.55
CA ARG A 221 10.59 13.55 -12.55
C ARG A 221 9.99 13.68 -13.94
N ARG A 222 9.03 12.81 -14.29
CA ARG A 222 8.37 12.81 -15.61
C ARG A 222 7.31 13.90 -15.74
N TYR A 223 6.46 14.10 -14.73
CA TYR A 223 5.26 14.95 -14.85
C TYR A 223 5.32 16.24 -14.04
N GLY A 224 6.21 16.34 -13.05
CA GLY A 224 6.26 17.44 -12.10
C GLY A 224 5.16 17.38 -11.03
N TYR A 225 5.42 18.03 -9.91
CA TYR A 225 4.54 17.98 -8.72
C TYR A 225 3.17 18.60 -8.96
N PHE A 226 3.13 19.76 -9.63
CA PHE A 226 1.88 20.48 -9.84
C PHE A 226 0.88 19.66 -10.66
N LYS A 227 1.33 19.06 -11.76
CA LYS A 227 0.47 18.24 -12.63
C LYS A 227 -0.03 17.00 -11.90
N ILE A 228 0.82 16.37 -11.09
CA ILE A 228 0.44 15.18 -10.30
C ILE A 228 -0.60 15.57 -9.26
N LEU A 229 -0.38 16.66 -8.50
CA LEU A 229 -1.30 17.11 -7.48
C LEU A 229 -2.66 17.49 -8.07
N ALA A 230 -2.67 18.22 -9.19
CA ALA A 230 -3.91 18.57 -9.90
C ALA A 230 -4.67 17.32 -10.35
N ARG A 231 -3.97 16.31 -10.89
CA ARG A 231 -4.57 15.04 -11.32
C ARG A 231 -5.14 14.25 -10.13
N TRP A 232 -4.41 14.17 -9.01
CA TRP A 232 -4.91 13.51 -7.80
C TRP A 232 -6.14 14.22 -7.24
N THR A 233 -6.13 15.56 -7.18
CA THR A 233 -7.27 16.35 -6.72
C THR A 233 -8.48 16.15 -7.61
N LEU A 234 -8.30 16.21 -8.93
CA LEU A 234 -9.37 16.00 -9.89
C LEU A 234 -9.97 14.60 -9.78
N ASN A 235 -9.13 13.56 -9.73
CA ASN A 235 -9.61 12.19 -9.52
C ASN A 235 -10.35 12.04 -8.19
N GLY A 236 -9.85 12.61 -7.10
CA GLY A 236 -10.52 12.58 -5.80
C GLY A 236 -11.91 13.21 -5.84
N LEU A 237 -12.05 14.40 -6.45
CA LEU A 237 -13.33 15.07 -6.62
C LEU A 237 -14.29 14.24 -7.49
N TYR A 238 -13.77 13.62 -8.55
CA TYR A 238 -14.57 12.80 -9.44
C TYR A 238 -15.06 11.50 -8.76
N VAL A 239 -14.21 10.88 -7.95
CA VAL A 239 -14.58 9.73 -7.13
C VAL A 239 -15.67 10.09 -6.13
N ILE A 240 -15.57 11.26 -5.47
CA ILE A 240 -16.61 11.72 -4.53
C ILE A 240 -17.94 11.98 -5.24
N ALA A 241 -17.91 12.67 -6.38
CA ALA A 241 -19.12 13.12 -7.05
C ALA A 241 -19.82 12.00 -7.85
N PHE A 242 -19.04 11.12 -8.49
CA PHE A 242 -19.56 10.19 -9.51
C PHE A 242 -19.22 8.73 -9.25
N ASN A 243 -18.45 8.42 -8.20
CA ASN A 243 -17.91 7.07 -7.91
C ASN A 243 -17.17 6.46 -9.11
N ARG A 244 -16.46 7.30 -9.85
CA ARG A 244 -15.69 6.96 -11.05
C ARG A 244 -14.37 7.69 -11.05
N SER A 245 -13.35 7.16 -11.73
CA SER A 245 -12.12 7.88 -12.03
C SER A 245 -12.22 8.69 -13.32
N VAL A 246 -11.50 9.81 -13.41
CA VAL A 246 -11.32 10.57 -14.66
C VAL A 246 -10.51 9.75 -15.65
N ASP A 247 -9.46 9.10 -15.14
CA ASP A 247 -8.58 8.27 -15.95
C ASP A 247 -9.23 6.91 -16.21
N LYS A 248 -9.15 6.44 -17.46
CA LYS A 248 -9.60 5.10 -17.85
C LYS A 248 -8.57 4.03 -17.49
N GLU A 249 -7.31 4.41 -17.45
CA GLU A 249 -6.19 3.56 -17.08
C GLU A 249 -5.16 4.35 -16.29
N TRP A 250 -4.52 3.72 -15.31
CA TRP A 250 -3.38 4.30 -14.62
C TRP A 250 -2.12 4.05 -15.41
N GLU A 251 -1.50 5.14 -15.88
CA GLU A 251 -0.26 5.05 -16.65
C GLU A 251 0.90 4.61 -15.73
N ALA A 252 1.49 3.46 -16.07
CA ALA A 252 2.69 2.98 -15.41
C ALA A 252 3.91 3.77 -15.90
N VAL A 253 4.65 4.39 -14.97
CA VAL A 253 5.95 5.04 -15.26
C VAL A 253 7.04 4.06 -14.86
N ARG A 254 7.77 3.54 -15.85
CA ARG A 254 8.83 2.53 -15.71
C ARG A 254 10.22 3.13 -15.85
#